data_21c13fbf5ed1c9ea6508618a39f68446
#
_entry.id   21c13fbf5ed1c9ea6508618a39f68446
#
_cell.length_a   1.000
_cell.length_b   1.000
_cell.length_c   1.000
_cell.angle_alpha   90.00
_cell.angle_beta   90.00
_cell.angle_gamma   90.00
#
_symmetry.space_group_name_H-M   'P 1'
#
loop_
_entity.id
_entity.type
_entity.pdbx_description
1 polymer ?
#
loop_
_entity_poly.entity_id
_entity_poly.type
_entity_poly.pdbx_seq_one_letter_code
_entity_poly.pdbx_strand_id
1 'polypeptide(L)'
;MNSYVTISIINIIALLFLSAIIRDNIILNKQRKKYFISAIGLTIIVILSETGTVLSLGGDVSWRFFHIACNVVGFSITPLIPIALIAIYDIQMLKKNLIILLPSALNAIMVALSPLLGLIFIVDDNNHYERGRFFIIFVIVYTLNLLVLVLITLRVSSKFLYPIKGKIIILLVFVMTGTFIQLLLPAVYSSWHTVTLSLFLYYIILTEFDSSFDSL
;
A
#
# COMPACT_ATOMS: atom_id res chain seq x y z
N MET A 1 -14.65 14.70 16.48
CA MET A 1 -14.16 13.54 15.70
C MET A 1 -12.76 13.90 15.22
N ASN A 2 -11.79 13.03 15.41
CA ASN A 2 -10.41 13.29 15.01
C ASN A 2 -10.37 13.48 13.48
N SER A 3 -9.75 14.55 12.97
CA SER A 3 -9.65 14.84 11.52
C SER A 3 -9.10 13.65 10.72
N TYR A 4 -8.19 12.88 11.30
CA TYR A 4 -7.64 11.67 10.72
C TYR A 4 -8.73 10.59 10.44
N VAL A 5 -9.63 10.35 11.40
CA VAL A 5 -10.71 9.37 11.24
C VAL A 5 -11.65 9.78 10.10
N THR A 6 -12.00 11.07 10.03
CA THR A 6 -12.84 11.60 8.94
C THR A 6 -12.21 11.34 7.58
N ILE A 7 -10.94 11.63 7.45
CA ILE A 7 -10.18 11.46 6.22
C ILE A 7 -10.04 9.96 5.86
N SER A 8 -9.81 9.09 6.85
CA SER A 8 -9.77 7.63 6.65
C SER A 8 -11.10 7.11 6.11
N ILE A 9 -12.23 7.58 6.64
CA ILE A 9 -13.57 7.22 6.15
C ILE A 9 -13.74 7.63 4.68
N ILE A 10 -13.33 8.86 4.32
CA ILE A 10 -13.41 9.36 2.94
C ILE A 10 -12.56 8.47 2.01
N ASN A 11 -11.33 8.12 2.40
CA ASN A 11 -10.47 7.23 1.62
C ASN A 11 -11.09 5.85 1.43
N ILE A 12 -11.66 5.26 2.48
CA ILE A 12 -12.31 3.95 2.40
C ILE A 12 -13.51 3.99 1.46
N ILE A 13 -14.37 5.02 1.56
CA ILE A 13 -15.51 5.21 0.66
C ILE A 13 -15.03 5.35 -0.79
N ALA A 14 -13.99 6.15 -1.04
CA ALA A 14 -13.41 6.32 -2.36
C ALA A 14 -12.86 4.99 -2.92
N LEU A 15 -12.17 4.19 -2.10
CA LEU A 15 -11.65 2.87 -2.50
C LEU A 15 -12.77 1.86 -2.77
N LEU A 16 -13.84 1.86 -1.98
CA LEU A 16 -15.01 1.02 -2.25
C LEU A 16 -15.69 1.41 -3.55
N PHE A 17 -15.81 2.71 -3.84
CA PHE A 17 -16.32 3.21 -5.10
C PHE A 17 -15.43 2.79 -6.29
N LEU A 18 -14.10 2.93 -6.15
CA LEU A 18 -13.16 2.45 -7.16
C LEU A 18 -13.29 0.93 -7.39
N SER A 19 -13.47 0.15 -6.32
CA SER A 19 -13.69 -1.30 -6.42
C SER A 19 -14.96 -1.63 -7.21
N ALA A 20 -16.05 -0.87 -7.03
CA ALA A 20 -17.26 -1.02 -7.83
C ALA A 20 -17.02 -0.71 -9.31
N ILE A 21 -16.37 0.42 -9.63
CA ILE A 21 -16.00 0.78 -11.00
C ILE A 21 -15.18 -0.32 -11.67
N ILE A 22 -14.18 -0.87 -10.98
CA ILE A 22 -13.33 -1.94 -11.52
C ILE A 22 -14.13 -3.21 -11.77
N ARG A 23 -15.06 -3.56 -10.89
CA ARG A 23 -15.90 -4.74 -11.04
C ARG A 23 -16.74 -4.66 -12.31
N ASP A 24 -17.33 -3.50 -12.59
CA ASP A 24 -18.24 -3.28 -13.69
C ASP A 24 -17.50 -2.97 -15.02
N ASN A 25 -16.21 -2.68 -14.98
CA ASN A 25 -15.40 -2.38 -16.16
C ASN A 25 -15.39 -3.59 -17.12
N ILE A 26 -15.66 -3.37 -18.40
CA ILE A 26 -15.70 -4.42 -19.43
C ILE A 26 -14.36 -4.66 -20.11
N ILE A 27 -13.46 -3.68 -20.07
CA ILE A 27 -12.14 -3.71 -20.72
C ILE A 27 -11.18 -4.61 -19.96
N LEU A 28 -11.18 -4.52 -18.63
CA LEU A 28 -10.27 -5.28 -17.78
C LEU A 28 -10.67 -6.76 -17.70
N ASN A 29 -9.73 -7.66 -17.95
CA ASN A 29 -9.95 -9.10 -17.77
C ASN A 29 -10.17 -9.48 -16.29
N LYS A 30 -10.81 -10.66 -16.06
CA LYS A 30 -11.16 -11.13 -14.70
C LYS A 30 -9.96 -11.22 -13.76
N GLN A 31 -8.78 -11.58 -14.27
CA GLN A 31 -7.58 -11.74 -13.46
C GLN A 31 -7.05 -10.37 -12.96
N ARG A 32 -6.97 -9.37 -13.85
CA ARG A 32 -6.57 -8.02 -13.50
C ARG A 32 -7.51 -7.38 -12.48
N LYS A 33 -8.85 -7.51 -12.71
CA LYS A 33 -9.86 -7.08 -11.73
C LYS A 33 -9.61 -7.68 -10.35
N LYS A 34 -9.41 -9.00 -10.29
CA LYS A 34 -9.17 -9.72 -9.03
C LYS A 34 -7.98 -9.12 -8.27
N TYR A 35 -6.83 -8.95 -8.92
CA TYR A 35 -5.62 -8.43 -8.24
C TYR A 35 -5.74 -6.96 -7.88
N PHE A 36 -6.43 -6.17 -8.72
CA PHE A 36 -6.68 -4.76 -8.39
C PHE A 36 -7.59 -4.63 -7.17
N ILE A 37 -8.69 -5.37 -7.12
CA ILE A 37 -9.60 -5.40 -5.96
C ILE A 37 -8.87 -5.94 -4.71
N SER A 38 -7.95 -6.90 -4.87
CA SER A 38 -7.12 -7.37 -3.76
C SER A 38 -6.20 -6.25 -3.24
N ALA A 39 -5.57 -5.47 -4.12
CA ALA A 39 -4.74 -4.33 -3.71
C ALA A 39 -5.56 -3.26 -2.97
N ILE A 40 -6.79 -2.96 -3.45
CA ILE A 40 -7.73 -2.08 -2.75
C ILE A 40 -8.08 -2.64 -1.37
N GLY A 41 -8.40 -3.93 -1.28
CA GLY A 41 -8.72 -4.59 0.00
C GLY A 41 -7.57 -4.51 1.00
N LEU A 42 -6.34 -4.78 0.56
CA LEU A 42 -5.15 -4.61 1.40
C LEU A 42 -4.98 -3.17 1.87
N THR A 43 -5.19 -2.18 0.98
CA THR A 43 -5.11 -0.76 1.32
C THR A 43 -6.16 -0.37 2.37
N ILE A 44 -7.40 -0.84 2.23
CA ILE A 44 -8.47 -0.60 3.22
C ILE A 44 -8.09 -1.20 4.58
N ILE A 45 -7.56 -2.44 4.62
CA ILE A 45 -7.12 -3.07 5.86
C ILE A 45 -6.03 -2.23 6.54
N VAL A 46 -5.07 -1.70 5.79
CA VAL A 46 -4.00 -0.88 6.37
C VAL A 46 -4.55 0.46 6.86
N ILE A 47 -5.44 1.13 6.12
CA ILE A 47 -6.11 2.36 6.59
C ILE A 47 -6.86 2.11 7.89
N LEU A 48 -7.60 1.00 8.01
CA LEU A 48 -8.30 0.62 9.24
C LEU A 48 -7.33 0.35 10.39
N SER A 49 -6.22 -0.35 10.11
CA SER A 49 -5.19 -0.63 11.11
C SER A 49 -4.52 0.65 11.62
N GLU A 50 -4.14 1.56 10.73
CA GLU A 50 -3.56 2.85 11.13
C GLU A 50 -4.58 3.72 11.88
N THR A 51 -5.84 3.70 11.45
CA THR A 51 -6.93 4.38 12.17
C THR A 51 -7.08 3.82 13.60
N GLY A 52 -7.01 2.50 13.74
CA GLY A 52 -7.02 1.82 15.04
C GLY A 52 -5.84 2.24 15.91
N THR A 53 -4.63 2.33 15.34
CA THR A 53 -3.43 2.84 16.00
C THR A 53 -3.64 4.27 16.50
N VAL A 54 -4.12 5.17 15.65
CA VAL A 54 -4.34 6.58 15.99
C VAL A 54 -5.42 6.75 17.08
N LEU A 55 -6.48 5.94 17.02
CA LEU A 55 -7.54 5.97 18.05
C LEU A 55 -7.08 5.42 19.39
N SER A 56 -6.10 4.51 19.39
CA SER A 56 -5.54 3.90 20.60
C SER A 56 -4.45 4.76 21.24
N LEU A 57 -3.91 5.71 20.49
CA LEU A 57 -2.78 6.55 20.92
C LEU A 57 -3.18 7.45 22.09
N GLY A 58 -2.50 7.34 23.23
CA GLY A 58 -2.85 8.10 24.44
C GLY A 58 -4.14 7.65 25.12
N GLY A 59 -4.72 6.52 24.69
CA GLY A 59 -5.85 5.88 25.34
C GLY A 59 -5.47 5.07 26.58
N ASP A 60 -6.48 4.51 27.25
CA ASP A 60 -6.30 3.63 28.40
C ASP A 60 -5.38 2.44 28.05
N VAL A 61 -4.65 1.94 29.03
CA VAL A 61 -3.80 0.74 28.94
C VAL A 61 -4.58 -0.49 28.44
N SER A 62 -5.87 -0.56 28.70
CA SER A 62 -6.76 -1.60 28.18
C SER A 62 -6.77 -1.71 26.64
N TRP A 63 -6.45 -0.64 25.93
CA TRP A 63 -6.37 -0.60 24.46
C TRP A 63 -5.01 -1.05 23.89
N ARG A 64 -4.02 -1.28 24.75
CA ARG A 64 -2.65 -1.63 24.35
C ARG A 64 -2.59 -2.84 23.42
N PHE A 65 -3.32 -3.92 23.74
CA PHE A 65 -3.34 -5.11 22.88
C PHE A 65 -3.89 -4.80 21.49
N PHE A 66 -5.00 -4.05 21.41
CA PHE A 66 -5.58 -3.62 20.14
C PHE A 66 -4.61 -2.73 19.35
N HIS A 67 -3.93 -1.80 20.03
CA HIS A 67 -2.90 -0.95 19.45
C HIS A 67 -1.76 -1.77 18.83
N ILE A 68 -1.24 -2.76 19.56
CA ILE A 68 -0.21 -3.68 19.06
C ILE A 68 -0.73 -4.46 17.84
N ALA A 69 -1.94 -5.02 17.90
CA ALA A 69 -2.52 -5.79 16.80
C ALA A 69 -2.67 -4.92 15.53
N CYS A 70 -3.13 -3.69 15.67
CA CYS A 70 -3.22 -2.73 14.55
C CYS A 70 -1.84 -2.46 13.92
N ASN A 71 -0.80 -2.24 14.73
CA ASN A 71 0.55 -2.03 14.21
C ASN A 71 1.10 -3.29 13.49
N VAL A 72 0.90 -4.48 14.08
CA VAL A 72 1.32 -5.75 13.43
C VAL A 72 0.65 -5.90 12.06
N VAL A 73 -0.65 -5.71 11.96
CA VAL A 73 -1.40 -5.83 10.70
C VAL A 73 -0.93 -4.77 9.70
N GLY A 74 -0.87 -3.50 10.11
CA GLY A 74 -0.51 -2.37 9.27
C GLY A 74 0.89 -2.55 8.65
N PHE A 75 1.92 -2.73 9.46
CA PHE A 75 3.31 -2.87 9.00
C PHE A 75 3.59 -4.18 8.23
N SER A 76 2.82 -5.24 8.49
CA SER A 76 2.96 -6.50 7.73
C SER A 76 2.33 -6.41 6.34
N ILE A 77 1.18 -5.74 6.21
CA ILE A 77 0.40 -5.72 4.96
C ILE A 77 0.87 -4.60 4.01
N THR A 78 1.31 -3.46 4.53
CA THR A 78 1.71 -2.30 3.69
C THR A 78 2.67 -2.68 2.55
N PRO A 79 3.75 -3.46 2.74
CA PRO A 79 4.65 -3.83 1.65
C PRO A 79 4.04 -4.78 0.61
N LEU A 80 2.89 -5.42 0.90
CA LEU A 80 2.21 -6.31 -0.03
C LEU A 80 1.35 -5.57 -1.07
N ILE A 81 0.99 -4.31 -0.83
CA ILE A 81 0.17 -3.51 -1.75
C ILE A 81 0.87 -3.35 -3.12
N PRO A 82 2.14 -2.89 -3.21
CA PRO A 82 2.85 -2.83 -4.49
C PRO A 82 2.95 -4.20 -5.18
N ILE A 83 3.12 -5.28 -4.41
CA ILE A 83 3.20 -6.65 -4.95
C ILE A 83 1.86 -7.08 -5.57
N ALA A 84 0.74 -6.76 -4.93
CA ALA A 84 -0.58 -7.02 -5.50
C ALA A 84 -0.80 -6.25 -6.82
N LEU A 85 -0.27 -5.03 -6.92
CA LEU A 85 -0.30 -4.24 -8.16
C LEU A 85 0.62 -4.82 -9.26
N ILE A 86 1.78 -5.38 -8.90
CA ILE A 86 2.64 -6.13 -9.84
C ILE A 86 1.87 -7.31 -10.45
N ALA A 87 1.08 -8.02 -9.63
CA ALA A 87 0.30 -9.17 -10.07
C ALA A 87 -0.72 -8.83 -11.16
N ILE A 88 -1.15 -7.56 -11.27
CA ILE A 88 -2.06 -7.09 -12.33
C ILE A 88 -1.40 -7.21 -13.70
N TYR A 89 -0.09 -6.91 -13.79
CA TYR A 89 0.64 -6.94 -15.05
C TYR A 89 1.18 -8.33 -15.39
N ASP A 90 1.81 -9.00 -14.43
CA ASP A 90 2.49 -10.26 -14.67
C ASP A 90 2.51 -11.15 -13.42
N ILE A 91 1.41 -11.87 -13.19
CA ILE A 91 1.31 -12.85 -12.11
C ILE A 91 2.27 -14.04 -12.32
N GLN A 92 2.56 -14.38 -13.59
CA GLN A 92 3.46 -15.52 -13.86
C GLN A 92 4.89 -15.20 -13.46
N MET A 93 5.32 -13.94 -13.63
CA MET A 93 6.60 -13.46 -13.15
C MET A 93 6.73 -13.60 -11.64
N LEU A 94 5.69 -13.21 -10.87
CA LEU A 94 5.68 -13.37 -9.42
C LEU A 94 5.74 -14.85 -9.01
N LYS A 95 4.99 -15.72 -9.70
CA LYS A 95 5.00 -17.17 -9.43
C LYS A 95 6.37 -17.81 -9.73
N LYS A 96 7.06 -17.34 -10.76
CA LYS A 96 8.40 -17.84 -11.14
C LYS A 96 9.51 -17.29 -10.24
N ASN A 97 9.33 -16.09 -9.70
CA ASN A 97 10.35 -15.36 -8.94
C ASN A 97 9.86 -15.05 -7.52
N LEU A 98 9.59 -16.11 -6.73
CA LEU A 98 9.14 -15.96 -5.33
C LEU A 98 10.13 -15.18 -4.46
N ILE A 99 11.38 -15.02 -4.89
CA ILE A 99 12.38 -14.20 -4.21
C ILE A 99 11.94 -12.74 -4.04
N ILE A 100 11.04 -12.24 -4.91
CA ILE A 100 10.46 -10.90 -4.81
C ILE A 100 9.62 -10.75 -3.52
N LEU A 101 9.05 -11.85 -3.02
CA LEU A 101 8.27 -11.85 -1.79
C LEU A 101 9.13 -11.91 -0.53
N LEU A 102 10.40 -12.33 -0.66
CA LEU A 102 11.29 -12.56 0.47
C LEU A 102 11.47 -11.32 1.37
N PRO A 103 11.72 -10.09 0.86
CA PRO A 103 11.83 -8.91 1.71
C PRO A 103 10.55 -8.66 2.53
N SER A 104 9.37 -8.82 1.91
CA SER A 104 8.09 -8.65 2.61
C SER A 104 7.85 -9.73 3.67
N ALA A 105 8.25 -10.97 3.40
CA ALA A 105 8.15 -12.06 4.37
C ALA A 105 9.08 -11.82 5.57
N LEU A 106 10.32 -11.40 5.34
CA LEU A 106 11.25 -11.04 6.41
C LEU A 106 10.73 -9.86 7.23
N ASN A 107 10.20 -8.83 6.58
CA ASN A 107 9.55 -7.71 7.28
C ASN A 107 8.39 -8.19 8.15
N ALA A 108 7.50 -9.05 7.64
CA ALA A 108 6.37 -9.56 8.40
C ALA A 108 6.82 -10.36 9.64
N ILE A 109 7.89 -11.14 9.54
CA ILE A 109 8.49 -11.85 10.69
C ILE A 109 9.02 -10.83 11.72
N MET A 110 9.76 -9.82 11.28
CA MET A 110 10.28 -8.77 12.19
C MET A 110 9.15 -7.99 12.86
N VAL A 111 8.08 -7.68 12.13
CA VAL A 111 6.88 -7.01 12.65
C VAL A 111 6.19 -7.89 13.69
N ALA A 112 6.01 -9.19 13.43
CA ALA A 112 5.39 -10.12 14.36
C ALA A 112 6.20 -10.29 15.66
N LEU A 113 7.53 -10.18 15.58
CA LEU A 113 8.43 -10.21 16.74
C LEU A 113 8.56 -8.86 17.47
N SER A 114 8.10 -7.76 16.86
CA SER A 114 8.24 -6.41 17.43
C SER A 114 7.59 -6.23 18.81
N PRO A 115 6.42 -6.84 19.12
CA PRO A 115 5.84 -6.71 20.46
C PRO A 115 6.74 -7.24 21.57
N LEU A 116 7.64 -8.18 21.27
CA LEU A 116 8.56 -8.80 22.22
C LEU A 116 9.95 -8.16 22.19
N LEU A 117 10.44 -7.79 21.00
CA LEU A 117 11.84 -7.40 20.78
C LEU A 117 12.02 -5.93 20.39
N GLY A 118 10.94 -5.18 20.18
CA GLY A 118 11.00 -3.78 19.77
C GLY A 118 11.71 -3.55 18.43
N LEU A 119 11.54 -4.43 17.45
CA LEU A 119 12.30 -4.38 16.20
C LEU A 119 11.81 -3.25 15.28
N ILE A 120 10.56 -3.32 14.82
CA ILE A 120 9.98 -2.34 13.89
C ILE A 120 9.20 -1.25 14.65
N PHE A 121 8.49 -1.63 15.71
CA PHE A 121 7.74 -0.71 16.56
C PHE A 121 7.76 -1.18 18.01
N ILE A 122 7.47 -0.26 18.92
CA ILE A 122 7.31 -0.50 20.34
C ILE A 122 5.99 0.13 20.77
N VAL A 123 5.21 -0.57 21.58
CA VAL A 123 4.10 0.00 22.35
C VAL A 123 4.38 -0.31 23.82
N ASP A 124 4.72 0.74 24.57
CA ASP A 124 5.12 0.60 25.97
C ASP A 124 3.93 0.20 26.88
N ASP A 125 4.20 0.00 28.17
CA ASP A 125 3.17 -0.40 29.14
C ASP A 125 2.12 0.69 29.40
N ASN A 126 2.42 1.95 29.05
CA ASN A 126 1.51 3.09 29.12
C ASN A 126 0.76 3.35 27.79
N ASN A 127 0.83 2.40 26.86
CA ASN A 127 0.19 2.48 25.54
C ASN A 127 0.72 3.62 24.65
N HIS A 128 2.00 4.02 24.80
CA HIS A 128 2.67 4.95 23.90
C HIS A 128 3.37 4.20 22.77
N TYR A 129 3.26 4.74 21.55
CA TYR A 129 3.92 4.21 20.38
C TYR A 129 5.27 4.88 20.13
N GLU A 130 6.28 4.06 19.84
CA GLU A 130 7.58 4.51 19.38
C GLU A 130 8.06 3.67 18.19
N ARG A 131 8.89 4.27 17.34
CA ARG A 131 9.56 3.53 16.27
C ARG A 131 10.63 2.62 16.85
N GLY A 132 10.64 1.35 16.47
CA GLY A 132 11.67 0.40 16.86
C GLY A 132 13.01 0.70 16.19
N ARG A 133 14.08 0.10 16.72
CA ARG A 133 15.46 0.33 16.25
C ARG A 133 15.68 -0.03 14.78
N PHE A 134 14.89 -0.93 14.21
CA PHE A 134 14.97 -1.39 12.85
C PHE A 134 13.81 -0.91 11.98
N PHE A 135 13.07 0.12 12.40
CA PHE A 135 11.97 0.72 11.63
C PHE A 135 12.37 1.04 10.17
N ILE A 136 13.63 1.43 9.96
CA ILE A 136 14.15 1.72 8.63
C ILE A 136 14.05 0.53 7.66
N ILE A 137 14.08 -0.72 8.15
CA ILE A 137 13.95 -1.92 7.32
C ILE A 137 12.56 -1.96 6.68
N PHE A 138 11.50 -1.66 7.44
CA PHE A 138 10.15 -1.53 6.88
C PHE A 138 10.10 -0.50 5.74
N VAL A 139 10.71 0.69 5.95
CA VAL A 139 10.74 1.75 4.93
C VAL A 139 11.50 1.27 3.68
N ILE A 140 12.64 0.61 3.85
CA ILE A 140 13.43 0.06 2.74
C ILE A 140 12.63 -1.00 1.96
N VAL A 141 11.98 -1.95 2.65
CA VAL A 141 11.19 -3.01 2.01
C VAL A 141 10.02 -2.43 1.24
N TYR A 142 9.28 -1.49 1.81
CA TYR A 142 8.18 -0.83 1.12
C TYR A 142 8.66 -0.07 -0.13
N THR A 143 9.73 0.71 -0.01
CA THR A 143 10.33 1.46 -1.12
C THR A 143 10.85 0.52 -2.21
N LEU A 144 11.51 -0.58 -1.83
CA LEU A 144 12.00 -1.58 -2.78
C LEU A 144 10.84 -2.19 -3.59
N ASN A 145 9.74 -2.56 -2.95
CA ASN A 145 8.57 -3.11 -3.63
C ASN A 145 7.91 -2.09 -4.57
N LEU A 146 7.88 -0.80 -4.19
CA LEU A 146 7.42 0.28 -5.08
C LEU A 146 8.34 0.42 -6.31
N LEU A 147 9.66 0.38 -6.12
CA LEU A 147 10.62 0.45 -7.22
C LEU A 147 10.46 -0.75 -8.17
N VAL A 148 10.27 -1.96 -7.62
CA VAL A 148 10.01 -3.16 -8.43
C VAL A 148 8.72 -3.01 -9.24
N LEU A 149 7.63 -2.51 -8.62
CA LEU A 149 6.37 -2.21 -9.32
C LEU A 149 6.62 -1.29 -10.51
N VAL A 150 7.36 -0.20 -10.31
CA VAL A 150 7.66 0.77 -11.36
C VAL A 150 8.49 0.14 -12.48
N LEU A 151 9.56 -0.56 -12.14
CA LEU A 151 10.42 -1.20 -13.14
C LEU A 151 9.64 -2.20 -14.01
N ILE A 152 8.77 -3.00 -13.39
CA ILE A 152 7.91 -3.94 -14.11
C ILE A 152 6.91 -3.20 -15.00
N THR A 153 6.26 -2.17 -14.48
CA THR A 153 5.28 -1.39 -15.25
C THR A 153 5.94 -0.69 -16.43
N LEU A 154 7.14 -0.10 -16.24
CA LEU A 154 7.93 0.52 -17.32
C LEU A 154 8.39 -0.52 -18.36
N ARG A 155 8.81 -1.71 -17.91
CA ARG A 155 9.21 -2.80 -18.80
C ARG A 155 8.05 -3.29 -19.66
N VAL A 156 6.87 -3.43 -19.06
CA VAL A 156 5.66 -3.82 -19.79
C VAL A 156 5.25 -2.71 -20.74
N SER A 157 5.23 -1.44 -20.31
CA SER A 157 4.86 -0.29 -21.15
C SER A 157 5.83 -0.04 -22.32
N SER A 158 7.10 -0.48 -22.22
CA SER A 158 8.08 -0.30 -23.30
C SER A 158 7.80 -1.16 -24.52
N LYS A 159 6.96 -2.18 -24.41
CA LYS A 159 6.51 -3.04 -25.52
C LYS A 159 5.40 -2.39 -26.36
N PHE A 160 4.94 -1.21 -25.98
CA PHE A 160 3.78 -0.55 -26.58
C PHE A 160 4.14 0.83 -27.11
N LEU A 161 3.44 1.27 -28.17
CA LEU A 161 3.67 2.51 -28.93
C LEU A 161 3.34 3.81 -28.16
N TYR A 162 2.65 3.72 -26.99
CA TYR A 162 2.16 4.89 -26.26
C TYR A 162 3.12 5.40 -25.18
N PRO A 163 3.20 6.75 -24.97
CA PRO A 163 4.11 7.36 -23.98
C PRO A 163 3.53 7.26 -22.53
N ILE A 164 3.18 6.06 -22.07
CA ILE A 164 2.68 5.81 -20.71
C ILE A 164 3.77 6.00 -19.64
N LYS A 165 5.05 5.88 -20.04
CA LYS A 165 6.20 5.96 -19.13
C LYS A 165 6.19 7.23 -18.27
N GLY A 166 5.88 8.39 -18.86
CA GLY A 166 5.84 9.66 -18.12
C GLY A 166 4.75 9.66 -17.05
N LYS A 167 3.56 9.16 -17.36
CA LYS A 167 2.44 9.07 -16.40
C LYS A 167 2.77 8.18 -15.21
N ILE A 168 3.46 7.04 -15.45
CA ILE A 168 3.89 6.11 -14.41
C ILE A 168 4.97 6.74 -13.51
N ILE A 169 5.93 7.46 -14.09
CA ILE A 169 6.96 8.16 -13.31
C ILE A 169 6.33 9.22 -12.41
N ILE A 170 5.38 10.02 -12.95
CA ILE A 170 4.65 11.03 -12.17
C ILE A 170 3.88 10.35 -11.01
N LEU A 171 3.21 9.24 -11.29
CA LEU A 171 2.48 8.48 -10.29
C LEU A 171 3.40 7.99 -9.16
N LEU A 172 4.59 7.46 -9.51
CA LEU A 172 5.59 7.04 -8.53
C LEU A 172 6.06 8.22 -7.68
N VAL A 173 6.46 9.32 -8.32
CA VAL A 173 6.92 10.52 -7.60
C VAL A 173 5.83 10.99 -6.63
N PHE A 174 4.57 10.95 -7.04
CA PHE A 174 3.45 11.34 -6.20
C PHE A 174 3.32 10.44 -4.95
N VAL A 175 3.36 9.11 -5.11
CA VAL A 175 3.32 8.17 -3.96
C VAL A 175 4.52 8.35 -3.04
N MET A 176 5.72 8.46 -3.62
CA MET A 176 6.95 8.65 -2.86
C MET A 176 6.94 9.96 -2.08
N THR A 177 6.41 11.03 -2.68
CA THR A 177 6.28 12.33 -2.01
C THR A 177 5.37 12.24 -0.78
N GLY A 178 4.20 11.60 -0.89
CA GLY A 178 3.30 11.42 0.26
C GLY A 178 3.93 10.59 1.38
N THR A 179 4.61 9.51 1.03
CA THR A 179 5.32 8.66 2.00
C THR A 179 6.47 9.41 2.67
N PHE A 180 7.24 10.19 1.89
CA PHE A 180 8.36 10.97 2.42
C PHE A 180 7.92 12.09 3.36
N ILE A 181 6.83 12.79 3.02
CA ILE A 181 6.22 13.80 3.90
C ILE A 181 5.85 13.18 5.24
N GLN A 182 5.17 12.02 5.25
CA GLN A 182 4.78 11.37 6.50
C GLN A 182 5.99 10.82 7.28
N LEU A 183 7.07 10.44 6.61
CA LEU A 183 8.30 10.00 7.25
C LEU A 183 8.98 11.16 8.01
N LEU A 184 9.03 12.35 7.39
CA LEU A 184 9.63 13.55 7.96
C LEU A 184 8.73 14.22 9.00
N LEU A 185 7.42 14.22 8.74
CA LEU A 185 6.40 14.89 9.54
C LEU A 185 5.34 13.87 9.97
N PRO A 186 5.61 13.04 11.00
CA PRO A 186 4.70 11.94 11.40
C PRO A 186 3.29 12.41 11.77
N ALA A 187 3.12 13.67 12.17
CA ALA A 187 1.82 14.27 12.45
C ALA A 187 0.98 14.55 11.18
N VAL A 188 1.61 14.51 9.99
CA VAL A 188 0.94 14.72 8.70
C VAL A 188 0.66 13.35 8.07
N TYR A 189 -0.54 12.84 8.25
CA TYR A 189 -0.98 11.53 7.73
C TYR A 189 -1.29 11.60 6.23
N SER A 190 -0.27 11.82 5.40
CA SER A 190 -0.43 12.04 3.95
C SER A 190 -0.37 10.76 3.09
N SER A 191 0.27 9.69 3.58
CA SER A 191 0.56 8.50 2.76
C SER A 191 -0.69 7.86 2.17
N TRP A 192 -1.73 7.65 2.97
CA TRP A 192 -2.94 6.94 2.48
C TRP A 192 -3.80 7.77 1.54
N HIS A 193 -3.73 9.10 1.61
CA HIS A 193 -4.36 9.97 0.62
C HIS A 193 -3.66 9.83 -0.73
N THR A 194 -2.32 9.89 -0.72
CA THR A 194 -1.55 9.73 -1.95
C THR A 194 -1.66 8.33 -2.52
N VAL A 195 -1.70 7.28 -1.69
CA VAL A 195 -1.92 5.90 -2.14
C VAL A 195 -3.33 5.73 -2.73
N THR A 196 -4.38 6.24 -2.06
CA THR A 196 -5.76 6.17 -2.56
C THR A 196 -5.88 6.86 -3.92
N LEU A 197 -5.40 8.10 -4.04
CA LEU A 197 -5.43 8.83 -5.31
C LEU A 197 -4.59 8.13 -6.37
N SER A 198 -3.45 7.55 -5.99
CA SER A 198 -2.59 6.79 -6.91
C SER A 198 -3.26 5.54 -7.45
N LEU A 199 -4.10 4.86 -6.67
CA LEU A 199 -4.88 3.72 -7.16
C LEU A 199 -5.91 4.14 -8.21
N PHE A 200 -6.55 5.31 -8.06
CA PHE A 200 -7.42 5.88 -9.11
C PHE A 200 -6.63 6.19 -10.38
N LEU A 201 -5.51 6.90 -10.24
CA LEU A 201 -4.65 7.24 -11.39
C LEU A 201 -4.11 5.99 -12.08
N TYR A 202 -3.74 4.98 -11.28
CA TYR A 202 -3.27 3.70 -11.80
C TYR A 202 -4.36 2.96 -12.58
N TYR A 203 -5.61 3.00 -12.10
CA TYR A 203 -6.75 2.46 -12.83
C TYR A 203 -6.96 3.16 -14.16
N ILE A 204 -6.91 4.50 -14.19
CA ILE A 204 -7.06 5.29 -15.43
C ILE A 204 -5.96 4.91 -16.43
N ILE A 205 -4.69 4.84 -15.99
CA ILE A 205 -3.56 4.46 -16.83
C ILE A 205 -3.74 3.02 -17.38
N LEU A 206 -4.21 2.10 -16.55
CA LEU A 206 -4.43 0.72 -16.93
C LEU A 206 -5.54 0.56 -17.96
N THR A 207 -6.66 1.28 -17.78
CA THR A 207 -7.79 1.25 -18.74
C THR A 207 -7.46 1.91 -20.06
N GLU A 208 -6.72 3.03 -20.06
CA GLU A 208 -6.21 3.68 -21.27
C GLU A 208 -5.27 2.74 -22.04
N PHE A 209 -4.46 1.99 -21.29
CA PHE A 209 -3.55 1.00 -21.84
C PHE A 209 -4.30 -0.14 -22.54
N ASP A 210 -5.30 -0.75 -21.88
CA ASP A 210 -6.04 -1.88 -22.43
C ASP A 210 -6.94 -1.46 -23.61
N SER A 211 -7.57 -0.26 -23.55
CA SER A 211 -8.39 0.25 -24.66
C SER A 211 -7.61 0.51 -25.95
N SER A 212 -6.32 0.82 -25.83
CA SER A 212 -5.43 1.02 -26.99
C SER A 212 -5.10 -0.27 -27.71
N PHE A 213 -5.32 -1.44 -27.08
CA PHE A 213 -5.13 -2.74 -27.70
C PHE A 213 -6.33 -3.22 -28.52
N ASP A 214 -7.53 -2.94 -28.03
CA ASP A 214 -8.76 -3.36 -28.72
C ASP A 214 -9.03 -2.53 -29.98
N SER A 215 -8.26 -1.45 -30.21
CA SER A 215 -8.35 -0.58 -31.38
C SER A 215 -7.33 -0.90 -32.50
N LEU A 216 -6.45 -1.88 -32.33
CA LEU A 216 -5.48 -2.39 -33.28
C LEU A 216 -5.89 -3.76 -33.82
#